data_3ccf3970646292625aee9381344c81fc
#
_entry.id   3ccf3970646292625aee9381344c81fc
#
_cell.length_a   1.000
_cell.length_b   1.000
_cell.length_c   1.000
_cell.angle_alpha   90.00
_cell.angle_beta   90.00
_cell.angle_gamma   90.00
#
_symmetry.space_group_name_H-M   'P 1'
#
loop_
_entity.id
_entity.type
_entity.pdbx_description
1 polymer ?
#
loop_
_entity_poly.entity_id
_entity_poly.type
_entity_poly.pdbx_seq_one_letter_code
_entity_poly.pdbx_strand_id
1 'polypeptide(L)'
;MTVLIIGGAFQGKRKIAEKLYSELPKVFNLHEIVKKCIAEGRDSMALLDELSGHVVTCDEIGCGVVPIEQNDENWREAVGRLCCALAEQADAVIRVWAGVPQFIKGELK
;
A
#
# COMPACT_ATOMS: atom_id res chain seq x y z
N MET A 1 12.55 -5.67 8.04
CA MET A 1 11.53 -6.38 7.21
C MET A 1 10.54 -5.38 6.65
N THR A 2 10.26 -5.45 5.38
CA THR A 2 9.30 -4.60 4.69
C THR A 2 8.12 -5.45 4.24
N VAL A 3 6.91 -5.01 4.55
CA VAL A 3 5.68 -5.74 4.22
C VAL A 3 4.68 -4.80 3.55
N LEU A 4 4.10 -5.21 2.44
CA LEU A 4 3.02 -4.48 1.78
C LEU A 4 1.71 -5.26 1.93
N ILE A 5 0.70 -4.60 2.47
CA ILE A 5 -0.64 -5.17 2.63
C ILE A 5 -1.61 -4.38 1.76
N ILE A 6 -2.21 -5.04 0.79
CA ILE A 6 -3.13 -4.43 -0.17
C ILE A 6 -4.52 -5.05 -0.05
N GLY A 7 -5.51 -4.32 -0.49
CA GLY A 7 -6.89 -4.79 -0.49
C GLY A 7 -7.83 -3.61 -0.71
N GLY A 8 -9.09 -3.90 -0.93
CA GLY A 8 -10.11 -2.87 -1.03
C GLY A 8 -10.31 -2.15 0.29
N ALA A 9 -11.02 -1.01 0.24
CA ALA A 9 -11.37 -0.28 1.45
C ALA A 9 -12.19 -1.18 2.40
N PHE A 10 -11.97 -1.03 3.68
CA PHE A 10 -12.72 -1.73 4.73
C PHE A 10 -12.61 -3.26 4.69
N GLN A 11 -11.54 -3.80 4.15
CA GLN A 11 -11.32 -5.26 4.10
C GLN A 11 -10.51 -5.81 5.28
N GLY A 12 -10.11 -4.95 6.21
CA GLY A 12 -9.42 -5.39 7.42
C GLY A 12 -7.90 -5.38 7.36
N LYS A 13 -7.32 -4.62 6.43
CA LYS A 13 -5.85 -4.53 6.29
C LYS A 13 -5.15 -4.10 7.57
N ARG A 14 -5.72 -3.11 8.26
CA ARG A 14 -5.13 -2.58 9.49
C ARG A 14 -5.07 -3.65 10.58
N LYS A 15 -6.14 -4.41 10.75
CA LYS A 15 -6.18 -5.50 11.73
C LYS A 15 -5.14 -6.56 11.42
N ILE A 16 -4.97 -6.91 10.15
CA ILE A 16 -3.98 -7.88 9.73
C ILE A 16 -2.57 -7.37 10.02
N ALA A 17 -2.31 -6.10 9.73
CA ALA A 17 -1.01 -5.49 10.02
C ALA A 17 -0.68 -5.56 11.51
N GLU A 18 -1.65 -5.22 12.36
CA GLU A 18 -1.46 -5.22 13.80
C GLU A 18 -1.34 -6.64 14.37
N LYS A 19 -2.09 -7.58 13.82
CA LYS A 19 -2.09 -8.96 14.29
C LYS A 19 -0.84 -9.73 13.90
N LEU A 20 -0.42 -9.63 12.64
CA LEU A 20 0.71 -10.42 12.14
C LEU A 20 2.06 -9.78 12.39
N TYR A 21 2.12 -8.47 12.49
CA TYR A 21 3.38 -7.72 12.58
C TYR A 21 3.32 -6.68 13.70
N SER A 22 2.90 -7.08 14.90
CA SER A 22 2.65 -6.17 16.02
C SER A 22 3.86 -5.32 16.42
N GLU A 23 5.07 -5.82 16.23
CA GLU A 23 6.29 -5.15 16.66
C GLU A 23 6.94 -4.26 15.57
N LEU A 24 6.50 -4.38 14.34
CA LEU A 24 7.07 -3.58 13.24
C LEU A 24 6.39 -2.22 13.14
N PRO A 25 7.13 -1.18 12.76
CA PRO A 25 6.51 0.12 12.52
C PRO A 25 5.57 0.04 11.32
N LYS A 26 4.52 0.83 11.34
CA LYS A 26 3.45 0.75 10.36
C LYS A 26 3.18 2.09 9.69
N VAL A 27 2.85 2.04 8.40
CA VAL A 27 2.39 3.19 7.63
C VAL A 27 1.04 2.79 7.04
N PHE A 28 -0.02 3.44 7.49
CA PHE A 28 -1.37 3.13 7.04
C PHE A 28 -1.82 4.06 5.93
N ASN A 29 -2.60 3.50 4.99
CA ASN A 29 -3.24 4.27 3.93
C ASN A 29 -2.25 5.01 3.03
N LEU A 30 -1.33 4.25 2.45
CA LEU A 30 -0.32 4.80 1.55
C LEU A 30 -0.94 5.61 0.40
N HIS A 31 -2.11 5.18 -0.09
CA HIS A 31 -2.80 5.88 -1.16
C HIS A 31 -3.14 7.33 -0.80
N GLU A 32 -3.44 7.61 0.46
CA GLU A 32 -3.71 8.98 0.91
C GLU A 32 -2.43 9.80 1.06
N ILE A 33 -1.34 9.14 1.49
CA ILE A 33 -0.04 9.79 1.59
C ILE A 33 0.45 10.20 0.19
N VAL A 34 0.26 9.35 -0.80
CA VAL A 34 0.61 9.66 -2.19
C VAL A 34 -0.22 10.84 -2.71
N LYS A 35 -1.50 10.87 -2.39
CA LYS A 35 -2.37 11.97 -2.79
C LYS A 35 -1.86 13.30 -2.23
N LYS A 36 -1.44 13.30 -0.98
CA LYS A 36 -0.86 14.49 -0.35
C LYS A 36 0.47 14.89 -0.99
N CYS A 37 1.33 13.92 -1.31
CA CYS A 37 2.58 14.18 -2.02
C CYS A 37 2.34 14.89 -3.35
N ILE A 38 1.37 14.42 -4.12
CA ILE A 38 1.03 15.01 -5.42
C ILE A 38 0.52 16.44 -5.22
N ALA A 39 -0.33 16.67 -4.23
CA ALA A 39 -0.86 18.00 -3.94
C ALA A 39 0.24 18.98 -3.54
N GLU A 40 1.31 18.49 -2.93
CA GLU A 40 2.46 19.31 -2.55
C GLU A 40 3.52 19.43 -3.64
N GLY A 41 3.28 18.83 -4.81
CA GLY A 41 4.23 18.86 -5.93
C GLY A 41 5.46 17.97 -5.71
N ARG A 42 5.41 17.01 -4.80
CA ARG A 42 6.52 16.12 -4.49
C ARG A 42 6.41 14.82 -5.29
N ASP A 43 7.57 14.21 -5.58
CA ASP A 43 7.63 12.92 -6.25
C ASP A 43 7.34 11.81 -5.23
N SER A 44 6.24 11.09 -5.44
CA SER A 44 5.85 10.00 -4.54
C SER A 44 6.85 8.84 -4.51
N MET A 45 7.64 8.64 -5.57
CA MET A 45 8.65 7.59 -5.57
C MET A 45 9.76 7.84 -4.55
N ALA A 46 9.94 9.07 -4.10
CA ALA A 46 10.89 9.40 -3.03
C ALA A 46 10.48 8.76 -1.69
N LEU A 47 9.21 8.35 -1.54
CA LEU A 47 8.74 7.67 -0.34
C LEU A 47 9.27 6.25 -0.22
N LEU A 48 9.75 5.66 -1.31
CA LEU A 48 10.15 4.24 -1.32
C LEU A 48 11.18 3.91 -0.24
N ASP A 49 12.21 4.75 -0.10
CA ASP A 49 13.23 4.55 0.93
C ASP A 49 12.68 4.71 2.34
N GLU A 50 11.77 5.65 2.54
CA GLU A 50 11.15 5.90 3.84
C GLU A 50 10.26 4.76 4.28
N LEU A 51 9.70 4.01 3.33
CA LEU A 51 8.81 2.88 3.61
C LEU A 51 9.56 1.60 3.94
N SER A 52 10.87 1.55 3.69
CA SER A 52 11.68 0.39 4.00
C SER A 52 11.63 0.09 5.51
N GLY A 53 11.49 -1.17 5.86
CA GLY A 53 11.43 -1.59 7.26
C GLY A 53 10.06 -1.41 7.92
N HIS A 54 9.05 -1.01 7.17
CA HIS A 54 7.69 -0.77 7.68
C HIS A 54 6.70 -1.79 7.12
N VAL A 55 5.59 -1.96 7.85
CA VAL A 55 4.40 -2.62 7.33
C VAL A 55 3.52 -1.52 6.74
N VAL A 56 3.30 -1.58 5.45
CA VAL A 56 2.58 -0.54 4.71
C VAL A 56 1.23 -1.07 4.24
N THR A 57 0.16 -0.35 4.55
CA THR A 57 -1.17 -0.70 4.01
C THR A 57 -1.55 0.27 2.91
N CYS A 58 -2.22 -0.24 1.89
CA CYS A 58 -2.68 0.56 0.76
C CYS A 58 -3.96 -0.03 0.18
N ASP A 59 -4.93 0.84 -0.13
CA ASP A 59 -6.13 0.40 -0.83
C ASP A 59 -5.76 0.06 -2.28
N GLU A 60 -6.43 -0.94 -2.85
CA GLU A 60 -6.34 -1.24 -4.28
C GLU A 60 -7.06 -0.14 -5.04
N ILE A 61 -6.29 0.81 -5.56
CA ILE A 61 -6.82 1.95 -6.27
C ILE A 61 -7.06 1.56 -7.73
N GLY A 62 -8.24 1.87 -8.20
CA GLY A 62 -8.56 1.72 -9.62
C GLY A 62 -9.32 0.48 -10.01
N CYS A 63 -9.57 -0.43 -9.08
CA CYS A 63 -10.39 -1.61 -9.38
C CYS A 63 -11.86 -1.19 -9.56
N GLY A 64 -12.34 -1.23 -10.80
CA GLY A 64 -13.74 -0.97 -11.10
C GLY A 64 -14.18 0.49 -11.09
N VAL A 65 -13.27 1.44 -10.88
CA VAL A 65 -13.59 2.87 -10.87
C VAL A 65 -12.87 3.55 -12.03
N VAL A 66 -13.65 4.26 -12.85
CA VAL A 66 -13.09 5.08 -13.93
C VAL A 66 -12.86 6.48 -13.38
N PRO A 67 -11.62 7.02 -13.45
CA PRO A 67 -11.38 8.39 -12.98
C PRO A 67 -12.15 9.40 -13.83
N ILE A 68 -12.72 10.39 -13.17
CA ILE A 68 -13.47 11.45 -13.83
C ILE A 68 -12.53 12.60 -14.17
N GLU A 69 -11.50 12.82 -13.36
CA GLU A 69 -10.57 13.94 -13.49
C GLU A 69 -9.14 13.45 -13.73
N GLN A 70 -8.36 14.26 -14.42
CA GLN A 70 -6.94 13.97 -14.70
C GLN A 70 -6.14 13.75 -13.42
N ASN A 71 -6.45 14.48 -12.36
CA ASN A 71 -5.74 14.34 -11.08
C ASN A 71 -5.95 12.97 -10.47
N ASP A 72 -7.13 12.40 -10.60
CA ASP A 72 -7.42 11.06 -10.10
C ASP A 72 -6.63 10.00 -10.87
N GLU A 73 -6.51 10.18 -12.18
CA GLU A 73 -5.73 9.28 -13.01
C GLU A 73 -4.24 9.34 -12.67
N ASN A 74 -3.70 10.55 -12.48
CA ASN A 74 -2.31 10.73 -12.06
C ASN A 74 -2.05 10.08 -10.69
N TRP A 75 -2.99 10.24 -9.78
CA TRP A 75 -2.91 9.64 -8.46
C TRP A 75 -2.90 8.12 -8.52
N ARG A 76 -3.81 7.53 -9.29
CA ARG A 76 -3.89 6.08 -9.47
C ARG A 76 -2.59 5.52 -10.04
N GLU A 77 -2.05 6.19 -11.05
CA GLU A 77 -0.79 5.79 -11.65
C GLU A 77 0.38 5.87 -10.65
N ALA A 78 0.44 6.95 -9.89
CA ALA A 78 1.49 7.14 -8.89
C ALA A 78 1.41 6.08 -7.79
N VAL A 79 0.21 5.78 -7.29
CA VAL A 79 0.01 4.72 -6.30
C VAL A 79 0.42 3.37 -6.87
N GLY A 80 0.01 3.07 -8.10
CA GLY A 80 0.35 1.81 -8.76
C GLY A 80 1.86 1.63 -8.92
N ARG A 81 2.56 2.67 -9.36
CA ARG A 81 4.02 2.61 -9.53
C ARG A 81 4.74 2.41 -8.21
N LEU A 82 4.32 3.14 -7.18
CA LEU A 82 4.94 3.02 -5.86
C LEU A 82 4.68 1.65 -5.26
N CYS A 83 3.46 1.14 -5.36
CA CYS A 83 3.12 -0.20 -4.87
C CYS A 83 3.90 -1.29 -5.59
N CYS A 84 4.08 -1.17 -6.91
CA CYS A 84 4.88 -2.14 -7.67
C CYS A 84 6.34 -2.14 -7.21
N ALA A 85 6.93 -0.97 -7.05
CA ALA A 85 8.30 -0.85 -6.58
C ALA A 85 8.45 -1.38 -5.15
N LEU A 86 7.49 -1.07 -4.29
CA LEU A 86 7.49 -1.53 -2.91
C LEU A 86 7.32 -3.06 -2.82
N ALA A 87 6.42 -3.62 -3.63
CA ALA A 87 6.22 -5.06 -3.69
C ALA A 87 7.48 -5.80 -4.15
N GLU A 88 8.24 -5.22 -5.06
CA GLU A 88 9.48 -5.80 -5.52
C GLU A 88 10.52 -5.89 -4.40
N GLN A 89 10.59 -4.88 -3.55
CA GLN A 89 11.53 -4.84 -2.42
C GLN A 89 11.02 -5.55 -1.17
N ALA A 90 9.71 -5.70 -1.04
CA ALA A 90 9.11 -6.24 0.18
C ALA A 90 9.48 -7.69 0.42
N ASP A 91 9.62 -8.04 1.68
CA ASP A 91 9.82 -9.44 2.11
C ASP A 91 8.52 -10.22 2.04
N ALA A 92 7.39 -9.54 2.19
CA ALA A 92 6.06 -10.13 2.07
C ALA A 92 5.09 -9.16 1.45
N VAL A 93 4.20 -9.67 0.61
CA VAL A 93 3.07 -8.92 0.04
C VAL A 93 1.81 -9.71 0.34
N ILE A 94 0.86 -9.09 1.00
CA ILE A 94 -0.36 -9.73 1.45
C ILE A 94 -1.56 -9.01 0.85
N ARG A 95 -2.47 -9.76 0.26
CA ARG A 95 -3.76 -9.24 -0.15
C ARG A 95 -4.79 -9.63 0.91
N VAL A 96 -5.61 -8.68 1.33
CA VAL A 96 -6.67 -8.93 2.31
C VAL A 96 -8.02 -8.83 1.63
N TRP A 97 -8.80 -9.89 1.74
CA TRP A 97 -10.15 -9.97 1.24
C TRP A 97 -11.08 -10.40 2.39
N ALA A 98 -12.05 -9.56 2.70
CA ALA A 98 -13.02 -9.84 3.77
C ALA A 98 -12.36 -10.30 5.07
N GLY A 99 -11.27 -9.64 5.45
CA GLY A 99 -10.53 -9.93 6.67
C GLY A 99 -9.60 -11.14 6.59
N VAL A 100 -9.54 -11.80 5.43
CA VAL A 100 -8.70 -13.00 5.23
C VAL A 100 -7.43 -12.61 4.49
N PRO A 101 -6.25 -12.84 5.09
CA PRO A 101 -4.98 -12.55 4.43
C PRO A 101 -4.59 -13.65 3.45
N GLN A 102 -4.05 -13.24 2.30
CA GLN A 102 -3.49 -14.14 1.30
C GLN A 102 -2.08 -13.65 0.97
N PHE A 103 -1.08 -14.48 1.20
CA PHE A 103 0.30 -14.12 0.87
C PHE A 103 0.53 -14.29 -0.62
N ILE A 104 0.84 -13.18 -1.29
CA ILE A 104 1.19 -13.15 -2.71
C ILE A 104 2.69 -13.34 -2.86
N LYS A 105 3.45 -12.83 -1.89
CA LYS A 105 4.90 -12.96 -1.84
C LYS A 105 5.31 -13.19 -0.41
N GLY A 106 6.26 -14.07 -0.18
CA GLY A 106 6.72 -14.41 1.16
C GLY A 106 5.72 -15.29 1.90
N GLU A 107 5.98 -15.49 3.17
CA GLU A 107 5.11 -16.28 4.05
C GLU A 107 5.29 -15.82 5.48
N LEU A 108 4.32 -16.15 6.33
CA LEU A 108 4.41 -15.85 7.74
C LEU A 108 5.41 -16.79 8.41
N LYS A 109 6.35 -16.23 9.14
CA LYS A 109 7.37 -17.00 9.86
C LYS A 109 7.09 -16.98 11.36
#